data_9bf12fbfad890be7658190fd54d2b3f0
#
_entry.id   9bf12fbfad890be7658190fd54d2b3f0
#
_cell.length_a   1.000
_cell.length_b   1.000
_cell.length_c   1.000
_cell.angle_alpha   90.00
_cell.angle_beta   90.00
_cell.angle_gamma   90.00
#
_symmetry.space_group_name_H-M   'P 1'
#
loop_
_entity.id
_entity.type
_entity.pdbx_description
1 polymer ?
#
loop_
_entity_poly.entity_id
_entity_poly.type
_entity_poly.pdbx_seq_one_letter_code
_entity_poly.pdbx_strand_id
1 'polypeptide(L)'
;TAIDGLIEKVGMFAMEKKAISVDQVKENFSINGEQAESVIKQLETIGVLGSKKEDGTHAVMMDKDAFINRVRGYQDLAERMRAVAASKNANLSDVTISKKLIIEENDHAVKTRIPGTWGDEARYVWLRKENIMDIHNGKTMLTFLDSNKDYKLYDSQNRVVTTQKGTELYTHYDKVEASVRERYEKVQKQQKKTTQQKTVTTKKAR
;
A
#
# COMPACT_ATOMS: atom_id res chain seq x y z
N THR A 1 -5.75 -4.59 11.63
CA THR A 1 -5.13 -5.80 12.21
C THR A 1 -3.82 -5.44 12.88
N ALA A 2 -3.67 -5.84 14.12
CA ALA A 2 -2.44 -5.62 14.87
C ALA A 2 -1.26 -6.29 14.16
N ILE A 3 -0.12 -5.62 14.09
CA ILE A 3 1.15 -6.31 13.91
C ILE A 3 1.30 -7.20 15.13
N ASP A 4 1.19 -8.49 14.91
CA ASP A 4 1.40 -9.49 15.95
C ASP A 4 2.85 -9.98 15.93
N GLY A 5 3.20 -10.86 16.88
CA GLY A 5 4.53 -11.42 16.97
C GLY A 5 4.97 -12.19 15.70
N LEU A 6 4.02 -12.69 14.90
CA LEU A 6 4.31 -13.39 13.64
C LEU A 6 4.87 -12.43 12.60
N ILE A 7 4.28 -11.25 12.43
CA ILE A 7 4.77 -10.25 11.47
C ILE A 7 6.19 -9.79 11.85
N GLU A 8 6.45 -9.56 13.13
CA GLU A 8 7.79 -9.23 13.61
C GLU A 8 8.79 -10.34 13.31
N LYS A 9 8.44 -11.58 13.60
CA LYS A 9 9.29 -12.75 13.36
C LYS A 9 9.60 -12.95 11.88
N VAL A 10 8.59 -12.87 11.03
CA VAL A 10 8.77 -12.99 9.58
C VAL A 10 9.59 -11.83 9.03
N GLY A 11 9.34 -10.62 9.48
CA GLY A 11 10.11 -9.45 9.10
C GLY A 11 11.58 -9.55 9.51
N MET A 12 11.86 -10.01 10.72
CA MET A 12 13.24 -10.25 11.19
C MET A 12 13.94 -11.33 10.38
N PHE A 13 13.24 -12.40 10.03
CA PHE A 13 13.74 -13.42 9.12
C PHE A 13 14.08 -12.81 7.74
N ALA A 14 13.21 -11.96 7.21
CA ALA A 14 13.42 -11.28 5.94
C ALA A 14 14.67 -10.39 5.95
N MET A 15 14.97 -9.74 7.08
CA MET A 15 16.15 -8.86 7.18
C MET A 15 17.48 -9.59 7.02
N GLU A 16 17.53 -10.90 7.23
CA GLU A 16 18.71 -11.74 7.00
C GLU A 16 18.83 -12.21 5.55
N LYS A 17 17.82 -11.92 4.72
CA LYS A 17 17.73 -12.31 3.32
C LYS A 17 17.69 -11.08 2.43
N LYS A 18 18.05 -11.23 1.16
CA LYS A 18 17.89 -10.18 0.14
C LYS A 18 16.49 -10.18 -0.47
N ALA A 19 15.86 -11.35 -0.48
CA ALA A 19 14.53 -11.57 -0.97
C ALA A 19 13.90 -12.78 -0.26
N ILE A 20 12.57 -12.79 -0.13
CA ILE A 20 11.82 -13.91 0.43
C ILE A 20 10.63 -14.29 -0.45
N SER A 21 10.19 -15.54 -0.34
CA SER A 21 8.99 -16.05 -1.01
C SER A 21 7.95 -16.53 0.01
N VAL A 22 6.70 -16.69 -0.46
CA VAL A 22 5.62 -17.29 0.33
C VAL A 22 6.01 -18.69 0.82
N ASP A 23 6.63 -19.50 -0.04
CA ASP A 23 7.04 -20.87 0.31
C ASP A 23 8.09 -20.89 1.42
N GLN A 24 9.08 -20.01 1.39
CA GLN A 24 10.06 -19.87 2.48
C GLN A 24 9.40 -19.52 3.82
N VAL A 25 8.43 -18.63 3.81
CA VAL A 25 7.69 -18.24 5.02
C VAL A 25 6.85 -19.39 5.55
N LYS A 26 6.14 -20.11 4.66
CA LYS A 26 5.39 -21.32 5.04
C LYS A 26 6.25 -22.36 5.72
N GLU A 27 7.36 -22.71 5.12
CA GLU A 27 8.28 -23.75 5.62
C GLU A 27 8.94 -23.32 6.92
N ASN A 28 9.46 -22.10 6.98
CA ASN A 28 10.25 -21.64 8.13
C ASN A 28 9.40 -21.41 9.39
N PHE A 29 8.14 -21.04 9.22
CA PHE A 29 7.24 -20.69 10.32
C PHE A 29 6.11 -21.72 10.54
N SER A 30 6.07 -22.77 9.76
CA SER A 30 5.06 -23.85 9.86
C SER A 30 3.62 -23.31 9.81
N ILE A 31 3.36 -22.42 8.85
CA ILE A 31 2.04 -21.80 8.62
C ILE A 31 1.51 -22.18 7.24
N ASN A 32 0.20 -22.03 7.04
CA ASN A 32 -0.41 -22.33 5.75
C ASN A 32 -0.18 -21.19 4.73
N GLY A 33 -0.51 -21.45 3.47
CA GLY A 33 -0.30 -20.49 2.37
C GLY A 33 -1.06 -19.19 2.54
N GLU A 34 -2.29 -19.26 3.02
CA GLU A 34 -3.13 -18.08 3.26
C GLU A 34 -2.53 -17.16 4.34
N GLN A 35 -2.06 -17.74 5.44
CA GLN A 35 -1.38 -17.00 6.51
C GLN A 35 -0.08 -16.38 6.00
N ALA A 36 0.71 -17.12 5.23
CA ALA A 36 1.97 -16.62 4.67
C ALA A 36 1.75 -15.48 3.69
N GLU A 37 0.77 -15.59 2.81
CA GLU A 37 0.40 -14.52 1.87
C GLU A 37 -0.10 -13.27 2.60
N SER A 38 -0.89 -13.44 3.66
CA SER A 38 -1.37 -12.34 4.49
C SER A 38 -0.23 -11.58 5.15
N VAL A 39 0.72 -12.28 5.74
CA VAL A 39 1.90 -11.67 6.38
C VAL A 39 2.76 -10.92 5.35
N ILE A 40 3.01 -11.53 4.21
CA ILE A 40 3.79 -10.88 3.13
C ILE A 40 3.07 -9.63 2.62
N LYS A 41 1.76 -9.68 2.43
CA LYS A 41 0.97 -8.51 2.03
C LYS A 41 1.07 -7.38 3.05
N GLN A 42 1.01 -7.68 4.34
CA GLN A 42 1.17 -6.69 5.40
C GLN A 42 2.57 -6.07 5.39
N LEU A 43 3.61 -6.87 5.18
CA LEU A 43 4.98 -6.38 5.05
C LEU A 43 5.20 -5.53 3.79
N GLU A 44 4.52 -5.85 2.69
CA GLU A 44 4.50 -4.99 1.51
C GLU A 44 3.82 -3.65 1.81
N THR A 45 2.68 -3.68 2.48
CA THR A 45 1.88 -2.49 2.80
C THR A 45 2.67 -1.48 3.63
N ILE A 46 3.48 -1.94 4.56
CA ILE A 46 4.34 -1.06 5.36
C ILE A 46 5.71 -0.79 4.73
N GLY A 47 5.94 -1.25 3.51
CA GLY A 47 7.15 -0.95 2.74
C GLY A 47 8.38 -1.77 3.11
N VAL A 48 8.23 -2.83 3.89
CA VAL A 48 9.34 -3.73 4.26
C VAL A 48 9.74 -4.62 3.08
N LEU A 49 8.75 -5.09 2.33
CA LEU A 49 8.93 -5.89 1.13
C LEU A 49 8.46 -5.15 -0.12
N GLY A 50 9.11 -5.40 -1.24
CA GLY A 50 8.67 -4.98 -2.55
C GLY A 50 7.61 -5.90 -3.13
N SER A 51 7.08 -5.53 -4.30
CA SER A 51 6.09 -6.34 -5.02
C SER A 51 6.68 -7.68 -5.46
N LYS A 52 5.81 -8.67 -5.64
CA LYS A 52 6.19 -10.00 -6.12
C LYS A 52 6.90 -9.90 -7.47
N LYS A 53 8.09 -10.44 -7.54
CA LYS A 53 8.86 -10.57 -8.78
C LYS A 53 8.42 -11.82 -9.57
N GLU A 54 8.92 -11.94 -10.79
CA GLU A 54 8.60 -13.08 -11.66
C GLU A 54 9.04 -14.43 -11.10
N ASP A 55 10.17 -14.45 -10.35
CA ASP A 55 10.66 -15.65 -9.67
C ASP A 55 9.85 -16.02 -8.42
N GLY A 56 8.79 -15.28 -8.12
CA GLY A 56 7.94 -15.50 -6.95
C GLY A 56 8.46 -14.89 -5.67
N THR A 57 9.59 -14.18 -5.71
CA THR A 57 10.17 -13.56 -4.52
C THR A 57 9.78 -12.10 -4.36
N HIS A 58 9.93 -11.60 -3.14
CA HIS A 58 9.76 -10.19 -2.78
C HIS A 58 11.08 -9.65 -2.27
N ALA A 59 11.55 -8.56 -2.85
CA ALA A 59 12.80 -7.94 -2.41
C ALA A 59 12.63 -7.34 -1.01
N VAL A 60 13.67 -7.47 -0.20
CA VAL A 60 13.76 -6.80 1.11
C VAL A 60 14.21 -5.36 0.87
N MET A 61 13.40 -4.39 1.31
CA MET A 61 13.52 -2.98 0.92
C MET A 61 14.24 -2.12 1.95
N MET A 62 14.61 -2.66 3.09
CA MET A 62 15.23 -1.90 4.18
C MET A 62 16.14 -2.78 5.03
N ASP A 63 16.98 -2.14 5.83
CA ASP A 63 17.81 -2.85 6.80
C ASP A 63 17.04 -3.09 8.12
N LYS A 64 17.69 -3.82 9.04
CA LYS A 64 17.12 -4.21 10.32
C LYS A 64 16.69 -3.01 11.19
N ASP A 65 17.51 -1.96 11.25
CA ASP A 65 17.21 -0.79 12.08
C ASP A 65 16.02 -0.02 11.53
N ALA A 66 15.95 0.16 10.22
CA ALA A 66 14.82 0.77 9.54
C ALA A 66 13.55 -0.07 9.72
N PHE A 67 13.66 -1.39 9.66
CA PHE A 67 12.54 -2.31 9.90
C PHE A 67 11.97 -2.16 11.31
N ILE A 68 12.81 -2.18 12.34
CA ILE A 68 12.38 -2.02 13.74
C ILE A 68 11.65 -0.69 13.92
N ASN A 69 12.20 0.40 13.40
CA ASN A 69 11.56 1.71 13.48
C ASN A 69 10.22 1.76 12.72
N ARG A 70 10.13 1.11 11.57
CA ARG A 70 8.92 1.04 10.77
C ARG A 70 7.82 0.27 11.47
N VAL A 71 8.14 -0.89 12.04
CA VAL A 71 7.20 -1.71 12.80
C VAL A 71 6.68 -0.94 14.03
N ARG A 72 7.56 -0.28 14.77
CA ARG A 72 7.16 0.55 15.91
C ARG A 72 6.23 1.68 15.50
N GLY A 73 6.57 2.40 14.43
CA GLY A 73 5.72 3.48 13.92
C GLY A 73 4.33 3.00 13.52
N TYR A 74 4.25 1.84 12.86
CA TYR A 74 2.97 1.24 12.50
C TYR A 74 2.19 0.78 13.73
N GLN A 75 2.83 0.13 14.69
CA GLN A 75 2.21 -0.30 15.95
C GLN A 75 1.63 0.88 16.72
N ASP A 76 2.38 1.96 16.85
CA ASP A 76 1.93 3.18 17.53
C ASP A 76 0.72 3.80 16.83
N LEU A 77 0.75 3.88 15.51
CA LEU A 77 -0.39 4.36 14.73
C LEU A 77 -1.60 3.45 14.88
N ALA A 78 -1.42 2.15 14.74
CA ALA A 78 -2.50 1.16 14.85
C ALA A 78 -3.14 1.18 16.25
N GLU A 79 -2.33 1.29 17.31
CA GLU A 79 -2.82 1.39 18.69
C GLU A 79 -3.63 2.67 18.90
N ARG A 80 -3.13 3.80 18.44
CA ARG A 80 -3.86 5.08 18.48
C ARG A 80 -5.19 4.98 17.72
N MET A 81 -5.18 4.39 16.53
CA MET A 81 -6.41 4.24 15.75
C MET A 81 -7.41 3.30 16.40
N ARG A 82 -6.96 2.23 17.04
CA ARG A 82 -7.84 1.34 17.82
C ARG A 82 -8.49 2.06 19.00
N ALA A 83 -7.73 2.89 19.70
CA ALA A 83 -8.26 3.70 20.79
C ALA A 83 -9.34 4.70 20.29
N VAL A 84 -9.10 5.34 19.16
CA VAL A 84 -10.07 6.23 18.50
C VAL A 84 -11.32 5.44 18.07
N ALA A 85 -11.14 4.28 17.47
CA ALA A 85 -12.24 3.42 17.05
C ALA A 85 -13.11 2.98 18.23
N ALA A 86 -12.49 2.57 19.34
CA ALA A 86 -13.19 2.17 20.54
C ALA A 86 -14.00 3.34 21.16
N SER A 87 -13.41 4.55 21.22
CA SER A 87 -14.08 5.71 21.80
C SER A 87 -15.24 6.24 20.95
N LYS A 88 -15.20 6.09 19.64
CA LYS A 88 -16.21 6.59 18.69
C LYS A 88 -17.10 5.51 18.09
N ASN A 89 -16.92 4.25 18.52
CA ASN A 89 -17.56 3.10 17.89
C ASN A 89 -17.36 3.08 16.36
N ALA A 90 -16.14 3.43 15.91
CA ALA A 90 -15.76 3.51 14.51
C ALA A 90 -15.25 2.14 14.01
N ASN A 91 -15.41 1.88 12.71
CA ASN A 91 -14.85 0.71 12.04
C ASN A 91 -13.75 1.18 11.07
N LEU A 92 -12.50 1.06 11.48
CA LEU A 92 -11.34 1.54 10.74
C LEU A 92 -10.75 0.45 9.85
N SER A 93 -10.46 0.83 8.60
CA SER A 93 -9.72 0.00 7.64
C SER A 93 -8.51 0.76 7.12
N ASP A 94 -7.37 0.09 7.07
CA ASP A 94 -6.16 0.66 6.50
C ASP A 94 -6.24 0.72 4.97
N VAL A 95 -5.68 1.78 4.40
CA VAL A 95 -5.61 1.98 2.96
C VAL A 95 -4.27 2.61 2.59
N THR A 96 -3.69 2.12 1.51
CA THR A 96 -2.47 2.69 0.92
C THR A 96 -2.85 3.69 -0.16
N ILE A 97 -2.32 4.90 -0.06
CA ILE A 97 -2.63 6.00 -0.97
C ILE A 97 -1.35 6.42 -1.70
N SER A 98 -1.44 6.55 -3.02
CA SER A 98 -0.34 7.09 -3.82
C SER A 98 -0.12 8.57 -3.50
N LYS A 99 1.14 8.96 -3.26
CA LYS A 99 1.52 10.36 -3.06
C LYS A 99 1.23 11.23 -4.28
N LYS A 100 1.11 10.65 -5.47
CA LYS A 100 0.72 11.37 -6.70
C LYS A 100 -0.69 11.96 -6.62
N LEU A 101 -1.53 11.46 -5.73
CA LEU A 101 -2.88 11.98 -5.53
C LEU A 101 -2.92 13.22 -4.64
N ILE A 102 -1.86 13.52 -3.91
CA ILE A 102 -1.76 14.72 -3.07
C ILE A 102 -1.61 15.93 -3.97
N ILE A 103 -2.56 16.87 -3.88
CA ILE A 103 -2.52 18.11 -4.66
C ILE A 103 -2.23 19.34 -3.82
N GLU A 104 -2.46 19.26 -2.53
CA GLU A 104 -2.29 20.36 -1.59
C GLU A 104 -2.05 19.79 -0.19
N GLU A 105 -1.25 20.48 0.60
CA GLU A 105 -1.10 20.13 2.02
C GLU A 105 -0.93 21.39 2.88
N ASN A 106 -1.33 21.26 4.13
CA ASN A 106 -1.05 22.23 5.19
C ASN A 106 -0.41 21.50 6.37
N ASP A 107 -0.22 22.19 7.50
CA ASP A 107 0.43 21.62 8.68
C ASP A 107 -0.33 20.43 9.29
N HIS A 108 -1.63 20.32 9.03
CA HIS A 108 -2.51 19.35 9.69
C HIS A 108 -3.11 18.29 8.77
N ALA A 109 -3.18 18.55 7.46
CA ALA A 109 -3.89 17.69 6.53
C ALA A 109 -3.28 17.71 5.14
N VAL A 110 -3.59 16.67 4.37
CA VAL A 110 -3.30 16.57 2.93
C VAL A 110 -4.62 16.47 2.16
N LYS A 111 -4.68 17.14 1.02
CA LYS A 111 -5.81 17.06 0.08
C LYS A 111 -5.44 16.10 -1.03
N THR A 112 -6.21 15.01 -1.15
CA THR A 112 -5.96 14.00 -2.18
C THR A 112 -7.10 13.98 -3.19
N ARG A 113 -6.74 13.82 -4.46
CA ARG A 113 -7.72 13.55 -5.50
C ARG A 113 -8.22 12.10 -5.35
N ILE A 114 -9.53 11.92 -5.45
CA ILE A 114 -10.13 10.59 -5.44
C ILE A 114 -9.85 9.92 -6.78
N PRO A 115 -9.28 8.70 -6.79
CA PRO A 115 -9.03 7.97 -8.01
C PRO A 115 -10.31 7.75 -8.81
N GLY A 116 -10.21 7.83 -10.15
CA GLY A 116 -11.35 7.69 -11.04
C GLY A 116 -12.15 8.98 -11.27
N THR A 117 -11.73 10.09 -10.67
CA THR A 117 -12.34 11.41 -10.89
C THR A 117 -11.34 12.33 -11.60
N TRP A 118 -11.79 13.04 -12.65
CA TRP A 118 -10.91 13.83 -13.54
C TRP A 118 -11.58 15.13 -13.98
N GLY A 119 -10.75 16.10 -14.35
CA GLY A 119 -11.20 17.37 -14.94
C GLY A 119 -12.17 18.11 -14.03
N ASP A 120 -13.30 18.58 -14.59
CA ASP A 120 -14.32 19.30 -13.85
C ASP A 120 -15.09 18.43 -12.84
N GLU A 121 -15.06 17.12 -13.04
CA GLU A 121 -15.65 16.15 -12.12
C GLU A 121 -14.67 15.60 -11.11
N ALA A 122 -13.42 16.09 -11.09
CA ALA A 122 -12.46 15.71 -10.08
C ALA A 122 -12.96 16.03 -8.68
N ARG A 123 -12.79 15.08 -7.77
CA ARG A 123 -13.19 15.19 -6.37
C ARG A 123 -12.02 14.93 -5.47
N TYR A 124 -12.04 15.60 -4.33
CA TYR A 124 -10.92 15.63 -3.40
C TYR A 124 -11.42 15.38 -1.98
N VAL A 125 -10.57 14.77 -1.17
CA VAL A 125 -10.81 14.58 0.26
C VAL A 125 -9.62 15.08 1.06
N TRP A 126 -9.88 15.68 2.21
CA TRP A 126 -8.87 16.09 3.16
C TRP A 126 -8.64 14.97 4.19
N LEU A 127 -7.39 14.54 4.33
CA LEU A 127 -6.98 13.51 5.28
C LEU A 127 -6.02 14.10 6.30
N ARG A 128 -6.25 13.82 7.58
CA ARG A 128 -5.42 14.36 8.67
C ARG A 128 -4.05 13.70 8.68
N LYS A 129 -2.99 14.51 8.77
CA LYS A 129 -1.60 14.02 8.84
C LYS A 129 -1.35 13.12 10.06
N GLU A 130 -2.02 13.36 11.19
CA GLU A 130 -1.91 12.52 12.39
C GLU A 130 -2.34 11.06 12.15
N ASN A 131 -3.17 10.82 11.15
CA ASN A 131 -3.67 9.49 10.78
C ASN A 131 -2.91 8.87 9.62
N ILE A 132 -1.84 9.51 9.17
CA ILE A 132 -1.04 9.09 8.01
C ILE A 132 0.34 8.65 8.47
N MET A 133 0.80 7.54 7.93
CA MET A 133 2.18 7.08 8.03
C MET A 133 2.83 7.12 6.65
N ASP A 134 3.97 7.81 6.55
CA ASP A 134 4.80 7.76 5.35
C ASP A 134 5.53 6.41 5.30
N ILE A 135 5.38 5.69 4.18
CA ILE A 135 6.07 4.41 3.99
C ILE A 135 7.53 4.61 3.56
N HIS A 136 7.97 5.85 3.39
CA HIS A 136 9.34 6.23 3.03
C HIS A 136 9.89 5.59 1.74
N ASN A 137 9.02 5.19 0.84
CA ASN A 137 9.39 4.74 -0.50
C ASN A 137 9.27 5.85 -1.55
N GLY A 138 8.93 7.07 -1.15
CA GLY A 138 8.70 8.22 -2.03
C GLY A 138 7.40 8.15 -2.86
N LYS A 139 6.62 7.09 -2.75
CA LYS A 139 5.48 6.82 -3.63
C LYS A 139 4.14 6.68 -2.91
N THR A 140 4.13 6.17 -1.70
CA THR A 140 2.91 5.80 -0.99
C THR A 140 2.92 6.22 0.47
N MET A 141 1.72 6.37 1.00
CA MET A 141 1.46 6.59 2.42
C MET A 141 0.33 5.67 2.87
N LEU A 142 0.31 5.33 4.15
CA LEU A 142 -0.71 4.51 4.79
C LEU A 142 -1.60 5.41 5.65
N THR A 143 -2.92 5.23 5.54
CA THR A 143 -3.88 5.89 6.41
C THR A 143 -5.00 4.93 6.79
N PHE A 144 -5.85 5.34 7.72
CA PHE A 144 -7.02 4.58 8.14
C PHE A 144 -8.29 5.38 7.78
N LEU A 145 -9.24 4.71 7.15
CA LEU A 145 -10.56 5.27 6.86
C LEU A 145 -11.61 4.61 7.76
N ASP A 146 -12.51 5.41 8.28
CA ASP A 146 -13.67 4.94 9.04
C ASP A 146 -14.79 4.59 8.05
N SER A 147 -15.14 3.30 7.99
CA SER A 147 -16.17 2.78 7.09
C SER A 147 -17.54 3.43 7.29
N ASN A 148 -17.83 3.87 8.50
CA ASN A 148 -19.12 4.43 8.88
C ASN A 148 -19.18 5.96 8.81
N LYS A 149 -18.03 6.61 8.62
CA LYS A 149 -17.95 8.07 8.54
C LYS A 149 -18.34 8.58 7.16
N ASP A 150 -19.06 9.69 7.12
CA ASP A 150 -19.32 10.45 5.90
C ASP A 150 -18.17 11.45 5.69
N TYR A 151 -17.40 11.24 4.63
CA TYR A 151 -16.31 12.13 4.24
C TYR A 151 -16.82 13.19 3.28
N LYS A 152 -16.52 14.45 3.57
CA LYS A 152 -16.84 15.55 2.66
C LYS A 152 -15.98 15.47 1.42
N LEU A 153 -16.59 15.53 0.24
CA LEU A 153 -15.92 15.61 -1.04
C LEU A 153 -15.92 17.03 -1.55
N TYR A 154 -14.75 17.50 -1.95
CA TYR A 154 -14.51 18.87 -2.40
C TYR A 154 -14.29 18.90 -3.91
N ASP A 155 -14.63 20.01 -4.54
CA ASP A 155 -14.25 20.32 -5.92
C ASP A 155 -12.85 20.98 -5.96
N SER A 156 -12.37 21.31 -7.16
CA SER A 156 -11.07 21.96 -7.36
C SER A 156 -10.96 23.36 -6.75
N GLN A 157 -12.10 23.99 -6.44
CA GLN A 157 -12.18 25.29 -5.77
C GLN A 157 -12.41 25.16 -4.26
N ASN A 158 -12.22 23.96 -3.73
CA ASN A 158 -12.35 23.63 -2.31
C ASN A 158 -13.76 23.88 -1.73
N ARG A 159 -14.78 23.71 -2.56
CA ARG A 159 -16.17 23.73 -2.13
C ARG A 159 -16.67 22.32 -1.90
N VAL A 160 -17.47 22.09 -0.85
CA VAL A 160 -18.10 20.80 -0.59
C VAL A 160 -19.18 20.54 -1.64
N VAL A 161 -19.04 19.45 -2.37
CA VAL A 161 -19.98 19.03 -3.41
C VAL A 161 -20.99 18.00 -2.88
N THR A 162 -20.47 17.00 -2.14
CA THR A 162 -21.25 15.89 -1.60
C THR A 162 -20.47 15.22 -0.47
N THR A 163 -21.05 14.16 0.06
CA THR A 163 -20.36 13.28 1.02
C THR A 163 -20.29 11.85 0.47
N GLN A 164 -19.34 11.09 0.94
CA GLN A 164 -19.20 9.67 0.60
C GLN A 164 -18.81 8.88 1.85
N LYS A 165 -19.39 7.71 2.04
CA LYS A 165 -19.04 6.85 3.17
C LYS A 165 -17.62 6.30 2.99
N GLY A 166 -16.95 6.08 4.12
CA GLY A 166 -15.60 5.53 4.13
C GLY A 166 -15.47 4.20 3.40
N THR A 167 -16.50 3.36 3.43
CA THR A 167 -16.58 2.10 2.67
C THR A 167 -16.44 2.33 1.16
N GLU A 168 -17.14 3.32 0.61
CA GLU A 168 -17.08 3.67 -0.80
C GLU A 168 -15.74 4.32 -1.16
N LEU A 169 -15.27 5.21 -0.29
CA LEU A 169 -14.01 5.89 -0.47
C LEU A 169 -12.85 4.89 -0.48
N TYR A 170 -12.83 3.93 0.42
CA TYR A 170 -11.87 2.83 0.46
C TYR A 170 -11.82 2.09 -0.88
N THR A 171 -12.98 1.77 -1.45
CA THR A 171 -13.08 1.03 -2.72
C THR A 171 -12.40 1.77 -3.88
N HIS A 172 -12.46 3.10 -3.91
CA HIS A 172 -11.79 3.89 -4.96
C HIS A 172 -10.27 3.75 -4.90
N TYR A 173 -9.69 3.84 -3.72
CA TYR A 173 -8.24 3.69 -3.54
C TYR A 173 -7.77 2.25 -3.83
N ASP A 174 -8.50 1.25 -3.38
CA ASP A 174 -8.20 -0.16 -3.59
C ASP A 174 -8.20 -0.55 -5.08
N LYS A 175 -9.18 -0.11 -5.82
CA LYS A 175 -9.28 -0.37 -7.28
C LYS A 175 -8.10 0.21 -8.06
N VAL A 176 -7.62 1.38 -7.70
CA VAL A 176 -6.49 2.01 -8.39
C VAL A 176 -5.20 1.24 -8.15
N GLU A 177 -4.98 0.74 -6.94
CA GLU A 177 -3.81 -0.08 -6.64
C GLU A 177 -3.80 -1.34 -7.50
N ALA A 178 -4.92 -2.05 -7.61
CA ALA A 178 -5.05 -3.22 -8.46
C ALA A 178 -4.82 -2.89 -9.95
N SER A 179 -5.39 -1.80 -10.44
CA SER A 179 -5.24 -1.34 -11.83
C SER A 179 -3.79 -0.98 -12.17
N VAL A 180 -3.07 -0.34 -11.25
CA VAL A 180 -1.65 0.00 -11.44
C VAL A 180 -0.80 -1.26 -11.51
N ARG A 181 -1.06 -2.24 -10.66
CA ARG A 181 -0.38 -3.55 -10.69
C ARG A 181 -0.58 -4.26 -12.02
N GLU A 182 -1.80 -4.34 -12.52
CA GLU A 182 -2.11 -4.97 -13.81
C GLU A 182 -1.36 -4.28 -14.97
N ARG A 183 -1.34 -2.96 -15.01
CA ARG A 183 -0.61 -2.20 -16.03
C ARG A 183 0.89 -2.46 -15.97
N TYR A 184 1.45 -2.49 -14.78
CA TYR A 184 2.87 -2.77 -14.58
C TYR A 184 3.24 -4.17 -15.07
N GLU A 185 2.45 -5.18 -14.72
CA GLU A 185 2.65 -6.56 -15.17
C GLU A 185 2.54 -6.69 -16.70
N LYS A 186 1.57 -6.01 -17.33
CA LYS A 186 1.42 -5.99 -18.79
C LYS A 186 2.62 -5.36 -19.48
N VAL A 187 3.13 -4.24 -18.98
CA VAL A 187 4.30 -3.56 -19.53
C VAL A 187 5.53 -4.45 -19.44
N GLN A 188 5.76 -5.13 -18.33
CA GLN A 188 6.88 -6.05 -18.17
C GLN A 188 6.79 -7.25 -19.11
N LYS A 189 5.62 -7.83 -19.30
CA LYS A 189 5.40 -8.92 -20.26
C LYS A 189 5.68 -8.47 -21.71
N GLN A 190 5.28 -7.27 -22.10
CA GLN A 190 5.55 -6.72 -23.42
C GLN A 190 7.05 -6.44 -23.66
N GLN A 191 7.75 -5.91 -22.69
CA GLN A 191 9.19 -5.67 -22.78
C GLN A 191 9.97 -6.99 -22.95
N LYS A 192 9.57 -8.06 -22.26
CA LYS A 192 10.16 -9.39 -22.45
C LYS A 192 9.94 -9.96 -23.83
N LYS A 193 8.73 -9.89 -24.37
CA LYS A 193 8.42 -10.34 -25.74
C LYS A 193 9.26 -9.59 -26.75
N THR A 194 9.41 -8.27 -26.60
CA THR A 194 10.22 -7.45 -27.51
C THR A 194 11.71 -7.80 -27.43
N THR A 195 12.24 -8.07 -26.26
CA THR A 195 13.64 -8.48 -26.06
C THR A 195 13.90 -9.86 -26.66
N GLN A 196 13.00 -10.80 -26.49
CA GLN A 196 13.10 -12.15 -27.07
C GLN A 196 13.02 -12.10 -28.61
N GLN A 197 12.15 -11.28 -29.20
CA GLN A 197 12.07 -11.10 -30.65
C GLN A 197 13.34 -10.48 -31.24
N LYS A 198 13.92 -9.48 -30.60
CA LYS A 198 15.20 -8.87 -31.01
C LYS A 198 16.35 -9.90 -31.00
N THR A 199 16.42 -10.73 -29.98
CA THR A 199 17.44 -11.78 -29.87
C THR A 199 17.31 -12.83 -30.95
N VAL A 200 16.09 -13.24 -31.30
CA VAL A 200 15.82 -14.20 -32.37
C VAL A 200 16.16 -13.61 -33.75
N THR A 201 15.84 -12.36 -34.00
CA THR A 201 16.16 -11.67 -35.27
C THR A 201 17.67 -11.53 -35.48
N THR A 202 18.42 -11.24 -34.42
CA THR A 202 19.89 -11.12 -34.49
C THR A 202 20.56 -12.46 -34.73
N LYS A 203 20.02 -13.58 -34.25
CA LYS A 203 20.53 -14.95 -34.51
C LYS A 203 20.24 -15.45 -35.94
N LYS A 204 19.15 -14.99 -36.57
CA LYS A 204 18.82 -15.36 -37.99
C LYS A 204 19.63 -14.57 -39.02
N ALA A 205 20.21 -13.42 -38.67
CA ALA A 205 21.03 -12.59 -39.56
C ALA A 205 22.50 -12.99 -39.64
N ARG A 206 22.93 -14.04 -38.90
CA ARG A 206 24.25 -14.66 -38.94
C ARG A 206 24.17 -16.03 -39.63
#